data_f662712ffd192f761c49212cae990b59
#
_entry.id   f662712ffd192f761c49212cae990b59
#
_cell.length_a   1.000
_cell.length_b   1.000
_cell.length_c   1.000
_cell.angle_alpha   90.00
_cell.angle_beta   90.00
_cell.angle_gamma   90.00
#
_symmetry.space_group_name_H-M   'P 1'
#
loop_
_entity.id
_entity.type
_entity.pdbx_description
1 polymer ?
#
loop_
_entity_poly.entity_id
_entity_poly.type
_entity_poly.pdbx_seq_one_letter_code
_entity_poly.pdbx_strand_id
1 'polypeptide(L)'
;MANQNPTLKTNTNTIPPAPNNASAPKNVTGTAANATRIASTNAIKPANNTQPNTAPKPANNTQPNTIISNNKTVETNVSKSIKTILNAPKVNTVKKEVGLNNINASKTPTNGTSGENIKTTDQEMVEYGTVITNNYILLVSISAAMVICIIVYFFSSSFRVSRAVDSMLRYQNFQRITSLEYKTFGSVRIGNMFVASAYNAAHSGFQMYDYTSEQIVLSVLQSGARYIEFNVFNSEFGSNAYPVVSMGYKTGEWKMMVIDTPLETIFQTITTNAFTIADGKNGVNNPEDPLFIGLNLNTNSNLSCLNLISMLILKYFRGRFLPSNYTFQNNGNIAKIKLIELIGKVVFFTSDGYQGSGLEEIINGCWDNVNNDPNHNIQRIHHSALTAPGFDANKMINYNKTGLTIVVPHKEGDFLNTNYDTILAFETGCQFVSMEFQYINNYMDSYITRFKEKSIIGKNQDLQSA
;
A
#
# COMPACT_ATOMS: atom_id res chain seq x y z
N MET A 1 1.74 32.19 62.29
CA MET A 1 0.30 31.83 62.29
C MET A 1 0.15 30.51 61.51
N ALA A 2 -0.09 29.60 62.23
CA ALA A 2 -0.62 28.26 62.34
C ALA A 2 -0.83 27.46 60.99
N ASN A 3 -0.01 26.42 60.90
CA ASN A 3 -0.19 25.20 60.07
C ASN A 3 -1.41 24.41 60.53
N GLN A 4 -2.21 23.93 59.63
CA GLN A 4 -3.06 22.76 59.86
C GLN A 4 -3.01 21.80 58.66
N ASN A 5 -2.41 20.63 58.88
CA ASN A 5 -2.53 19.41 58.09
C ASN A 5 -3.87 18.71 58.33
N PRO A 6 -4.53 18.16 57.36
CA PRO A 6 -5.59 17.15 57.59
C PRO A 6 -5.05 15.72 57.42
N THR A 7 -5.34 14.97 58.45
CA THR A 7 -5.11 13.56 58.72
C THR A 7 -5.81 12.61 57.69
N LEU A 8 -5.05 11.63 57.16
CA LEU A 8 -5.58 10.48 56.42
C LEU A 8 -6.33 9.54 57.37
N LYS A 9 -7.56 9.20 57.04
CA LYS A 9 -8.30 8.07 57.63
C LYS A 9 -8.15 6.83 56.78
N THR A 10 -7.49 5.82 57.34
CA THR A 10 -7.45 4.44 56.84
C THR A 10 -8.77 3.73 57.12
N ASN A 11 -9.45 3.28 56.07
CA ASN A 11 -10.61 2.39 56.17
C ASN A 11 -10.14 0.94 55.85
N THR A 12 -10.11 0.12 56.89
CA THR A 12 -9.95 -1.33 56.82
C THR A 12 -11.31 -1.98 56.59
N ASN A 13 -11.58 -2.52 55.44
CA ASN A 13 -12.73 -3.41 55.18
C ASN A 13 -12.26 -4.87 55.19
N THR A 14 -12.75 -5.55 56.22
CA THR A 14 -12.61 -6.98 56.45
C THR A 14 -13.44 -7.81 55.43
N ILE A 15 -12.80 -8.81 54.85
CA ILE A 15 -13.40 -9.79 53.92
C ILE A 15 -14.01 -10.94 54.76
N PRO A 16 -15.26 -11.40 54.53
CA PRO A 16 -15.79 -12.61 55.14
C PRO A 16 -15.37 -13.87 54.36
N PRO A 17 -15.26 -15.05 55.03
CA PRO A 17 -14.76 -16.28 54.44
C PRO A 17 -15.81 -17.02 53.61
N ALA A 18 -15.32 -17.75 52.59
CA ALA A 18 -16.12 -18.60 51.68
C ALA A 18 -16.63 -19.90 52.37
N PRO A 19 -17.78 -20.46 51.98
CA PRO A 19 -18.23 -21.75 52.43
C PRO A 19 -17.66 -22.91 51.61
N ASN A 20 -17.09 -23.88 52.30
CA ASN A 20 -16.78 -25.24 51.81
C ASN A 20 -18.06 -26.01 51.46
N ASN A 21 -18.13 -26.61 50.29
CA ASN A 21 -18.89 -27.82 50.10
C ASN A 21 -18.21 -28.74 49.07
N ALA A 22 -17.73 -29.83 49.60
CA ALA A 22 -17.29 -31.01 48.87
C ALA A 22 -18.49 -31.90 48.53
N SER A 23 -18.53 -32.40 47.31
CA SER A 23 -19.13 -33.74 47.05
C SER A 23 -18.69 -34.24 45.67
N ALA A 24 -17.95 -35.33 45.69
CA ALA A 24 -17.60 -36.16 44.52
C ALA A 24 -18.82 -37.03 44.10
N PRO A 25 -18.95 -37.41 42.85
CA PRO A 25 -19.62 -38.65 42.48
C PRO A 25 -18.71 -39.64 41.73
N LYS A 26 -18.67 -40.78 42.29
CA LYS A 26 -18.77 -42.19 41.87
C LYS A 26 -18.41 -42.57 40.42
N ASN A 27 -17.50 -43.55 40.36
CA ASN A 27 -17.22 -44.50 39.29
C ASN A 27 -18.47 -45.11 38.64
N VAL A 28 -18.43 -45.20 37.31
CA VAL A 28 -19.16 -46.22 36.55
C VAL A 28 -18.19 -46.90 35.59
N THR A 29 -18.01 -48.18 35.85
CA THR A 29 -17.37 -49.20 35.02
C THR A 29 -18.30 -49.59 33.87
N GLY A 30 -17.76 -49.83 32.69
CA GLY A 30 -18.56 -50.41 31.57
C GLY A 30 -17.79 -50.63 30.30
N THR A 31 -17.21 -51.79 30.18
CA THR A 31 -17.17 -52.77 29.08
C THR A 31 -16.38 -52.46 27.82
N ALA A 32 -15.38 -53.26 27.60
CA ALA A 32 -14.62 -53.49 26.38
C ALA A 32 -15.48 -54.17 25.31
N ALA A 33 -15.31 -53.77 24.05
CA ALA A 33 -15.70 -54.61 22.92
C ALA A 33 -14.63 -54.53 21.83
N ASN A 34 -14.17 -55.70 21.46
CA ASN A 34 -13.23 -56.08 20.41
C ASN A 34 -13.56 -55.47 19.05
N ALA A 35 -12.49 -55.09 18.30
CA ALA A 35 -12.54 -55.11 16.87
C ALA A 35 -11.16 -55.44 16.29
N THR A 36 -11.15 -56.40 15.59
CA THR A 36 -10.32 -57.25 14.80
C THR A 36 -9.28 -56.53 13.94
N ARG A 37 -8.07 -57.09 14.05
CA ARG A 37 -6.86 -56.90 13.26
C ARG A 37 -7.07 -57.51 11.84
N ILE A 38 -6.84 -56.76 10.79
CA ILE A 38 -6.51 -57.34 9.50
C ILE A 38 -5.18 -56.70 9.02
N ALA A 39 -4.15 -57.57 9.02
CA ALA A 39 -2.89 -57.31 8.37
C ALA A 39 -2.99 -57.78 6.92
N SER A 40 -2.49 -56.97 5.99
CA SER A 40 -2.08 -57.47 4.69
C SER A 40 -0.75 -56.82 4.30
N THR A 41 0.25 -57.64 4.41
CA THR A 41 1.61 -57.53 3.86
C THR A 41 1.55 -57.62 2.33
N ASN A 42 2.19 -56.67 1.64
CA ASN A 42 2.78 -56.95 0.33
C ASN A 42 4.09 -56.17 0.19
N ALA A 43 5.19 -56.92 0.33
CA ALA A 43 6.52 -56.52 -0.03
C ALA A 43 6.73 -56.72 -1.50
N ILE A 44 7.22 -55.68 -2.20
CA ILE A 44 7.81 -55.82 -3.55
C ILE A 44 9.26 -55.33 -3.50
N LYS A 45 10.15 -56.21 -3.93
CA LYS A 45 11.62 -56.22 -3.94
C LYS A 45 12.17 -55.26 -5.02
N PRO A 46 13.36 -54.64 -4.86
CA PRO A 46 13.96 -53.75 -5.82
C PRO A 46 14.64 -54.51 -6.97
N ALA A 47 14.48 -53.98 -8.20
CA ALA A 47 15.27 -54.44 -9.34
C ALA A 47 16.41 -53.43 -9.61
N ASN A 48 17.62 -53.91 -9.55
CA ASN A 48 18.85 -53.34 -10.12
C ASN A 48 18.74 -53.28 -11.64
N ASN A 49 19.14 -52.12 -12.24
CA ASN A 49 19.93 -52.18 -13.49
C ASN A 49 20.66 -50.86 -13.79
N THR A 50 21.96 -50.95 -13.73
CA THR A 50 23.03 -50.51 -14.66
C THR A 50 22.89 -49.18 -15.38
N GLN A 51 23.88 -48.31 -15.07
CA GLN A 51 24.39 -47.24 -15.96
C GLN A 51 24.92 -47.79 -17.30
N PRO A 52 25.00 -46.95 -18.36
CA PRO A 52 26.28 -46.29 -18.56
C PRO A 52 26.22 -44.83 -19.06
N ASN A 53 27.29 -44.14 -18.64
CA ASN A 53 27.88 -42.89 -19.13
C ASN A 53 27.65 -42.55 -20.58
N THR A 54 27.28 -41.26 -20.85
CA THR A 54 27.99 -40.43 -21.84
C THR A 54 27.69 -38.94 -21.57
N ALA A 55 28.71 -38.21 -21.26
CA ALA A 55 28.69 -36.74 -21.22
C ALA A 55 28.83 -36.19 -22.65
N PRO A 56 28.12 -35.14 -23.04
CA PRO A 56 28.49 -34.30 -24.19
C PRO A 56 29.31 -33.10 -23.73
N LYS A 57 30.39 -32.90 -24.45
CA LYS A 57 31.41 -31.87 -24.49
C LYS A 57 30.81 -30.45 -24.66
N PRO A 58 31.38 -29.39 -24.05
CA PRO A 58 30.90 -28.02 -24.22
C PRO A 58 31.31 -27.45 -25.56
N ALA A 59 30.37 -26.86 -26.31
CA ALA A 59 30.62 -26.06 -27.49
C ALA A 59 30.84 -24.58 -27.06
N ASN A 60 31.95 -24.05 -27.52
CA ASN A 60 32.41 -22.69 -27.38
C ASN A 60 31.63 -21.72 -28.26
N ASN A 61 31.61 -20.47 -27.77
CA ASN A 61 31.46 -19.19 -28.49
C ASN A 61 30.07 -18.81 -29.00
N THR A 62 29.49 -17.83 -28.30
CA THR A 62 28.96 -16.64 -29.00
C THR A 62 28.99 -15.42 -28.05
N GLN A 63 29.54 -14.33 -28.55
CA GLN A 63 29.74 -13.03 -27.90
C GLN A 63 28.43 -12.39 -27.40
N PRO A 64 28.47 -11.50 -26.41
CA PRO A 64 27.30 -10.74 -25.96
C PRO A 64 26.95 -9.66 -26.98
N ASN A 65 25.77 -9.74 -27.55
CA ASN A 65 25.18 -8.66 -28.32
C ASN A 65 24.86 -7.48 -27.40
N THR A 66 25.56 -6.41 -27.65
CA THR A 66 25.33 -5.07 -27.10
C THR A 66 23.94 -4.58 -27.53
N ILE A 67 22.98 -4.50 -26.60
CA ILE A 67 21.72 -3.80 -26.84
C ILE A 67 22.01 -2.31 -26.74
N ILE A 68 22.17 -1.68 -27.91
CA ILE A 68 22.24 -0.22 -28.04
C ILE A 68 20.84 0.34 -27.77
N SER A 69 20.76 1.17 -26.75
CA SER A 69 19.56 1.88 -26.33
C SER A 69 18.98 2.75 -27.46
N ASN A 70 17.73 2.46 -27.85
CA ASN A 70 16.95 3.26 -28.80
C ASN A 70 16.26 4.46 -28.13
N ASN A 71 17.00 5.27 -27.38
CA ASN A 71 16.46 6.50 -26.79
C ASN A 71 16.54 7.74 -27.71
N LYS A 72 16.89 7.56 -28.98
CA LYS A 72 17.00 8.68 -29.94
C LYS A 72 15.77 8.96 -30.81
N THR A 73 14.76 8.07 -30.78
CA THR A 73 13.61 8.17 -31.71
C THR A 73 12.44 8.99 -31.15
N VAL A 74 12.36 9.21 -29.84
CA VAL A 74 11.24 9.94 -29.21
C VAL A 74 11.45 11.46 -29.29
N GLU A 75 12.68 11.95 -29.16
CA GLU A 75 12.95 13.40 -29.25
C GLU A 75 12.77 14.00 -30.66
N THR A 76 12.98 13.20 -31.71
CA THR A 76 12.82 13.67 -33.09
C THR A 76 11.37 13.86 -33.54
N ASN A 77 10.44 13.12 -32.96
CA ASN A 77 9.02 13.21 -33.33
C ASN A 77 8.32 14.42 -32.69
N VAL A 78 8.68 14.77 -31.46
CA VAL A 78 8.14 15.95 -30.78
C VAL A 78 8.65 17.24 -31.43
N SER A 79 9.92 17.30 -31.80
CA SER A 79 10.51 18.47 -32.49
C SER A 79 9.94 18.67 -33.90
N LYS A 80 9.56 17.61 -34.61
CA LYS A 80 8.91 17.70 -35.93
C LYS A 80 7.48 18.22 -35.85
N SER A 81 6.71 17.80 -34.84
CA SER A 81 5.32 18.28 -34.65
C SER A 81 5.27 19.76 -34.28
N ILE A 82 6.20 20.26 -33.49
CA ILE A 82 6.28 21.68 -33.12
C ILE A 82 6.66 22.55 -34.32
N LYS A 83 7.56 22.10 -35.20
CA LYS A 83 7.92 22.82 -36.43
C LYS A 83 6.78 22.90 -37.44
N THR A 84 5.89 21.89 -37.48
CA THR A 84 4.74 21.88 -38.39
C THR A 84 3.66 22.88 -37.94
N ILE A 85 3.52 23.13 -36.66
CA ILE A 85 2.55 24.11 -36.10
C ILE A 85 3.04 25.54 -36.29
N LEU A 86 4.36 25.78 -36.28
CA LEU A 86 4.95 27.12 -36.48
C LEU A 86 4.98 27.58 -37.94
N ASN A 87 4.81 26.68 -38.92
CA ASN A 87 4.85 26.97 -40.34
C ASN A 87 3.44 26.95 -41.01
N ALA A 88 2.39 27.15 -40.26
CA ALA A 88 1.04 27.36 -40.85
C ALA A 88 1.04 28.61 -41.72
N PRO A 89 0.51 28.57 -42.95
CA PRO A 89 0.52 29.72 -43.83
C PRO A 89 -0.32 30.87 -43.24
N LYS A 90 0.30 32.05 -43.19
CA LYS A 90 -0.41 33.30 -42.84
C LYS A 90 -1.62 33.44 -43.75
N VAL A 91 -2.80 33.48 -43.16
CA VAL A 91 -4.03 33.82 -43.86
C VAL A 91 -3.87 35.23 -44.41
N ASN A 92 -3.74 35.34 -45.74
CA ASN A 92 -3.73 36.63 -46.44
C ASN A 92 -5.11 37.25 -46.29
N THR A 93 -5.18 38.36 -45.58
CA THR A 93 -6.35 39.23 -45.52
C THR A 93 -6.56 39.84 -46.91
N VAL A 94 -7.50 39.30 -47.64
CA VAL A 94 -7.96 39.91 -48.90
C VAL A 94 -8.76 41.15 -48.55
N LYS A 95 -8.15 42.32 -48.70
CA LYS A 95 -8.85 43.58 -48.75
C LYS A 95 -9.61 43.63 -50.07
N LYS A 96 -10.93 43.39 -50.02
CA LYS A 96 -11.83 43.65 -51.14
C LYS A 96 -12.25 45.12 -51.08
N GLU A 97 -11.62 45.95 -51.90
CA GLU A 97 -12.12 47.32 -52.16
C GLU A 97 -13.47 47.19 -52.86
N VAL A 98 -14.54 47.66 -52.19
CA VAL A 98 -15.85 47.83 -52.81
C VAL A 98 -15.95 49.27 -53.29
N GLY A 99 -15.91 49.44 -54.61
CA GLY A 99 -16.07 50.71 -55.25
C GLY A 99 -17.41 51.37 -54.95
N LEU A 100 -17.37 52.63 -54.53
CA LEU A 100 -18.51 53.50 -54.38
C LEU A 100 -19.09 53.87 -55.79
N ASN A 101 -20.23 53.37 -56.11
CA ASN A 101 -21.03 53.96 -57.21
C ASN A 101 -22.06 54.86 -56.62
N ASN A 102 -21.91 56.17 -56.95
CA ASN A 102 -22.90 57.23 -56.75
C ASN A 102 -24.22 56.89 -57.43
N ILE A 103 -25.33 56.91 -56.70
CA ILE A 103 -26.67 57.04 -57.25
C ILE A 103 -27.36 58.26 -56.59
N ASN A 104 -27.66 59.22 -57.42
CA ASN A 104 -28.27 60.48 -57.07
C ASN A 104 -29.69 60.36 -56.51
N ALA A 105 -29.95 61.25 -55.63
CA ALA A 105 -31.21 61.50 -54.93
C ALA A 105 -32.38 61.85 -55.84
N SER A 106 -33.57 61.39 -55.51
CA SER A 106 -34.80 62.03 -55.80
C SER A 106 -35.65 62.10 -54.53
N LYS A 107 -36.01 63.32 -54.18
CA LYS A 107 -36.88 63.66 -53.05
C LYS A 107 -38.35 63.34 -53.40
N THR A 108 -39.08 62.81 -52.43
CA THR A 108 -40.43 63.35 -52.04
C THR A 108 -40.86 62.72 -50.68
N PRO A 109 -41.53 63.48 -49.82
CA PRO A 109 -41.82 63.09 -48.45
C PRO A 109 -43.22 62.49 -48.30
N THR A 110 -43.37 61.45 -47.46
CA THR A 110 -44.68 61.15 -46.88
C THR A 110 -44.50 60.62 -45.43
N ASN A 111 -45.29 61.25 -44.56
CA ASN A 111 -45.47 60.94 -43.13
C ASN A 111 -45.88 59.50 -42.88
N GLY A 112 -45.39 58.93 -41.75
CA GLY A 112 -46.00 57.74 -41.18
C GLY A 112 -45.08 57.02 -40.16
N THR A 113 -45.17 57.45 -38.92
CA THR A 113 -45.09 56.67 -37.64
C THR A 113 -44.68 55.21 -37.74
N SER A 114 -43.52 54.89 -37.17
CA SER A 114 -43.25 53.91 -36.16
C SER A 114 -41.71 53.69 -36.12
N GLY A 115 -41.11 53.97 -34.96
CA GLY A 115 -39.67 53.84 -34.80
C GLY A 115 -39.27 52.36 -34.63
N GLU A 116 -39.05 51.68 -35.72
CA GLU A 116 -38.16 50.53 -35.76
C GLU A 116 -36.75 51.07 -36.01
N ASN A 117 -35.92 50.96 -34.99
CA ASN A 117 -34.47 51.14 -35.11
C ASN A 117 -33.94 50.12 -36.13
N ILE A 118 -33.92 50.41 -37.39
CA ILE A 118 -33.22 49.65 -38.42
C ILE A 118 -31.71 49.81 -38.10
N LYS A 119 -31.16 48.86 -37.43
CA LYS A 119 -29.69 48.76 -37.28
C LYS A 119 -29.11 48.78 -38.70
N THR A 120 -28.17 49.67 -38.95
CA THR A 120 -27.47 49.70 -40.25
C THR A 120 -26.61 48.40 -40.34
N THR A 121 -26.48 47.91 -41.58
CA THR A 121 -25.69 46.68 -41.87
C THR A 121 -24.26 46.74 -41.25
N ASP A 122 -23.70 47.94 -41.14
CA ASP A 122 -22.40 48.17 -40.52
C ASP A 122 -22.44 47.96 -38.99
N GLN A 123 -23.53 48.30 -38.32
CA GLN A 123 -23.70 48.05 -36.88
C GLN A 123 -23.90 46.56 -36.58
N GLU A 124 -24.60 45.82 -37.42
CA GLU A 124 -24.70 44.36 -37.29
C GLU A 124 -23.35 43.67 -37.50
N MET A 125 -22.55 44.03 -38.51
CA MET A 125 -21.23 43.45 -38.73
C MET A 125 -20.26 43.73 -37.57
N VAL A 126 -20.33 44.88 -36.96
CA VAL A 126 -19.51 45.24 -35.78
C VAL A 126 -19.98 44.41 -34.57
N GLU A 127 -21.29 44.21 -34.38
CA GLU A 127 -21.82 43.39 -33.29
C GLU A 127 -21.42 41.91 -33.45
N TYR A 128 -21.52 41.32 -34.65
CA TYR A 128 -21.04 39.98 -34.94
C TYR A 128 -19.50 39.84 -34.73
N GLY A 129 -18.73 40.82 -35.16
CA GLY A 129 -17.28 40.86 -34.98
C GLY A 129 -16.88 40.86 -33.50
N THR A 130 -17.57 41.63 -32.67
CA THR A 130 -17.32 41.70 -31.23
C THR A 130 -17.72 40.39 -30.49
N VAL A 131 -18.83 39.77 -30.88
CA VAL A 131 -19.25 38.46 -30.32
C VAL A 131 -18.28 37.38 -30.67
N ILE A 132 -17.77 37.28 -31.89
CA ILE A 132 -16.78 36.30 -32.32
C ILE A 132 -15.48 36.53 -31.57
N THR A 133 -15.00 37.76 -31.45
CA THR A 133 -13.76 38.09 -30.73
C THR A 133 -13.87 37.78 -29.26
N ASN A 134 -14.96 38.07 -28.59
CA ASN A 134 -15.19 37.78 -27.18
C ASN A 134 -15.24 36.27 -26.92
N ASN A 135 -15.87 35.47 -27.79
CA ASN A 135 -15.92 34.04 -27.70
C ASN A 135 -14.54 33.43 -27.91
N TYR A 136 -13.75 33.95 -28.82
CA TYR A 136 -12.35 33.51 -29.03
C TYR A 136 -11.46 33.80 -27.82
N ILE A 137 -11.55 35.01 -27.23
CA ILE A 137 -10.82 35.36 -26.00
C ILE A 137 -11.23 34.45 -24.85
N LEU A 138 -12.52 34.17 -24.69
CA LEU A 138 -13.02 33.26 -23.67
C LEU A 138 -12.42 31.83 -23.84
N LEU A 139 -12.42 31.31 -25.07
CA LEU A 139 -11.88 29.98 -25.37
C LEU A 139 -10.37 29.88 -25.14
N VAL A 140 -9.61 30.91 -25.52
CA VAL A 140 -8.18 31.01 -25.25
C VAL A 140 -7.91 31.10 -23.75
N SER A 141 -8.73 31.87 -23.02
CA SER A 141 -8.58 32.01 -21.55
C SER A 141 -8.84 30.68 -20.83
N ILE A 142 -9.87 29.93 -21.22
CA ILE A 142 -10.19 28.61 -20.67
C ILE A 142 -9.05 27.62 -20.98
N SER A 143 -8.53 27.64 -22.22
CA SER A 143 -7.42 26.77 -22.63
C SER A 143 -6.15 27.11 -21.84
N ALA A 144 -5.84 28.38 -21.65
CA ALA A 144 -4.68 28.80 -20.84
C ALA A 144 -4.84 28.38 -19.36
N ALA A 145 -6.04 28.55 -18.80
CA ALA A 145 -6.32 28.10 -17.43
C ALA A 145 -6.16 26.58 -17.28
N MET A 146 -6.64 25.78 -18.24
CA MET A 146 -6.44 24.32 -18.23
C MET A 146 -4.97 23.95 -18.29
N VAL A 147 -4.17 24.60 -19.16
CA VAL A 147 -2.72 24.36 -19.23
C VAL A 147 -2.03 24.71 -17.92
N ILE A 148 -2.38 25.82 -17.29
CA ILE A 148 -1.86 26.20 -15.98
C ILE A 148 -2.23 25.15 -14.91
N CYS A 149 -3.47 24.67 -14.89
CA CYS A 149 -3.91 23.63 -13.97
C CYS A 149 -3.12 22.33 -14.16
N ILE A 150 -2.86 21.93 -15.41
CA ILE A 150 -2.04 20.76 -15.75
C ILE A 150 -0.59 20.94 -15.25
N ILE A 151 0.01 22.11 -15.51
CA ILE A 151 1.37 22.43 -15.05
C ILE A 151 1.42 22.37 -13.51
N VAL A 152 0.50 23.04 -12.82
CA VAL A 152 0.42 23.03 -11.35
C VAL A 152 0.25 21.60 -10.82
N TYR A 153 -0.58 20.79 -11.48
CA TYR A 153 -0.78 19.41 -11.13
C TYR A 153 0.53 18.59 -11.20
N PHE A 154 1.28 18.68 -12.31
CA PHE A 154 2.56 17.95 -12.45
C PHE A 154 3.64 18.46 -11.48
N PHE A 155 3.78 19.75 -11.26
CA PHE A 155 4.73 20.28 -10.27
C PHE A 155 4.32 19.98 -8.82
N SER A 156 3.04 19.80 -8.55
CA SER A 156 2.52 19.45 -7.23
C SER A 156 3.01 18.08 -6.73
N SER A 157 3.28 17.11 -7.63
CA SER A 157 3.71 15.76 -7.23
C SER A 157 5.04 15.76 -6.49
N SER A 158 6.07 16.36 -7.08
CA SER A 158 7.41 16.45 -6.46
C SER A 158 7.36 17.20 -5.13
N PHE A 159 6.59 18.27 -5.04
CA PHE A 159 6.43 19.03 -3.80
C PHE A 159 5.75 18.21 -2.70
N ARG A 160 4.71 17.45 -3.02
CA ARG A 160 3.98 16.63 -2.03
C ARG A 160 4.80 15.43 -1.57
N VAL A 161 5.50 14.76 -2.48
CA VAL A 161 6.44 13.68 -2.15
C VAL A 161 7.55 14.20 -1.26
N SER A 162 8.23 15.32 -1.64
CA SER A 162 9.25 15.96 -0.81
C SER A 162 8.73 16.30 0.58
N ARG A 163 7.55 16.90 0.69
CA ARG A 163 6.94 17.25 1.96
C ARG A 163 6.69 16.02 2.85
N ALA A 164 6.23 14.91 2.28
CA ALA A 164 6.04 13.66 3.02
C ALA A 164 7.39 13.11 3.52
N VAL A 165 8.41 13.09 2.66
CA VAL A 165 9.77 12.67 3.01
C VAL A 165 10.35 13.57 4.12
N ASP A 166 10.28 14.88 3.96
CA ASP A 166 10.79 15.85 4.94
C ASP A 166 10.09 15.72 6.30
N SER A 167 8.79 15.41 6.29
CA SER A 167 8.05 15.18 7.53
C SER A 167 8.56 13.96 8.28
N MET A 168 8.94 12.89 7.59
CA MET A 168 9.50 11.68 8.18
C MET A 168 10.96 11.83 8.64
N LEU A 169 11.73 12.77 8.08
CA LEU A 169 13.12 13.04 8.51
C LEU A 169 13.20 13.41 9.99
N ARG A 170 12.20 14.09 10.54
CA ARG A 170 12.18 14.38 11.99
C ARG A 170 12.13 13.10 12.84
N TYR A 171 11.44 12.05 12.38
CA TYR A 171 11.41 10.76 13.07
C TYR A 171 12.76 10.05 12.97
N GLN A 172 13.36 10.01 11.79
CA GLN A 172 14.68 9.43 11.56
C GLN A 172 15.75 10.12 12.44
N ASN A 173 15.67 11.44 12.57
CA ASN A 173 16.58 12.22 13.44
C ASN A 173 16.34 11.99 14.94
N PHE A 174 15.12 11.69 15.36
CA PHE A 174 14.78 11.40 16.75
C PHE A 174 15.13 9.98 17.17
N GLN A 175 14.92 9.02 16.28
CA GLN A 175 15.09 7.59 16.55
C GLN A 175 16.58 7.21 16.62
N ARG A 176 16.86 6.13 17.34
CA ARG A 176 18.19 5.49 17.43
C ARG A 176 18.04 3.99 17.16
N ILE A 177 17.33 3.67 16.09
CA ILE A 177 16.99 2.30 15.73
C ILE A 177 18.26 1.49 15.48
N THR A 178 18.28 0.29 16.02
CA THR A 178 19.29 -0.73 15.76
C THR A 178 18.60 -2.06 15.54
N SER A 179 19.27 -3.01 14.84
CA SER A 179 18.76 -4.37 14.67
C SER A 179 18.46 -5.05 16.02
N LEU A 180 17.52 -5.96 16.02
CA LEU A 180 17.17 -6.76 17.18
C LEU A 180 18.38 -7.61 17.63
N GLU A 181 18.55 -7.78 18.94
CA GLU A 181 19.60 -8.63 19.50
C GLU A 181 19.20 -10.10 19.44
N TYR A 182 19.46 -10.75 18.33
CA TYR A 182 19.04 -12.13 18.08
C TYR A 182 19.68 -13.16 19.05
N LYS A 183 20.81 -12.84 19.68
CA LYS A 183 21.39 -13.67 20.74
C LYS A 183 20.47 -13.74 21.97
N THR A 184 19.79 -12.66 22.28
CA THR A 184 18.89 -12.54 23.44
C THR A 184 17.46 -12.94 23.06
N PHE A 185 16.96 -12.47 21.91
CA PHE A 185 15.55 -12.59 21.51
C PHE A 185 15.30 -13.66 20.45
N GLY A 186 16.34 -14.32 19.90
CA GLY A 186 16.19 -15.23 18.76
C GLY A 186 15.28 -16.43 19.01
N SER A 187 15.16 -16.90 20.26
CA SER A 187 14.23 -17.99 20.62
C SER A 187 12.79 -17.56 20.81
N VAL A 188 12.52 -16.24 20.89
CA VAL A 188 11.18 -15.70 21.06
C VAL A 188 10.41 -15.82 19.75
N ARG A 189 9.12 -16.14 19.81
CA ARG A 189 8.23 -16.23 18.66
C ARG A 189 7.80 -14.84 18.21
N ILE A 190 7.64 -14.64 16.89
CA ILE A 190 7.18 -13.33 16.35
C ILE A 190 5.79 -12.98 16.88
N GLY A 191 4.92 -13.94 17.16
CA GLY A 191 3.62 -13.72 17.79
C GLY A 191 3.69 -13.00 19.15
N ASN A 192 4.84 -13.09 19.84
CA ASN A 192 5.09 -12.42 21.13
C ASN A 192 5.75 -11.04 20.99
N MET A 193 5.81 -10.50 19.78
CA MET A 193 6.44 -9.21 19.50
C MET A 193 5.43 -8.21 18.93
N PHE A 194 5.73 -6.94 19.09
CA PHE A 194 5.14 -5.83 18.33
C PHE A 194 6.13 -5.41 17.25
N VAL A 195 5.62 -5.11 16.06
CA VAL A 195 6.41 -4.72 14.89
C VAL A 195 6.00 -3.33 14.44
N ALA A 196 6.96 -2.43 14.24
CA ALA A 196 6.71 -1.12 13.67
C ALA A 196 6.13 -1.26 12.26
N SER A 197 4.91 -0.75 12.04
CA SER A 197 4.06 -1.06 10.92
C SER A 197 3.57 0.18 10.22
N ALA A 198 3.71 0.22 8.89
CA ALA A 198 3.26 1.31 8.04
C ALA A 198 2.11 0.87 7.13
N TYR A 199 1.04 1.65 7.15
CA TYR A 199 -0.09 1.55 6.22
C TYR A 199 0.14 2.47 5.03
N ASN A 200 -0.27 2.06 3.82
CA ASN A 200 -0.09 2.84 2.59
C ASN A 200 1.34 3.40 2.43
N ALA A 201 2.32 2.52 2.58
CA ALA A 201 3.73 2.87 2.75
C ALA A 201 4.38 3.59 1.55
N ALA A 202 3.71 3.69 0.40
CA ALA A 202 4.17 4.42 -0.78
C ALA A 202 3.45 5.76 -0.99
N HIS A 203 2.49 6.11 -0.14
CA HIS A 203 1.56 7.22 -0.37
C HIS A 203 2.02 8.52 0.28
N SER A 204 1.85 9.68 -0.40
CA SER A 204 2.38 10.97 0.07
C SER A 204 1.46 11.73 1.02
N GLY A 205 0.18 11.37 1.12
CA GLY A 205 -0.76 12.10 1.96
C GLY A 205 -2.21 11.65 1.81
N PHE A 206 -3.09 12.50 1.31
CA PHE A 206 -4.52 12.23 1.20
C PHE A 206 -4.82 11.05 0.28
N GLN A 207 -5.62 10.10 0.74
CA GLN A 207 -5.84 8.80 0.11
C GLN A 207 -6.27 8.87 -1.37
N MET A 208 -7.13 9.80 -1.74
CA MET A 208 -7.75 9.81 -3.07
C MET A 208 -7.09 10.77 -4.06
N TYR A 209 -6.28 11.74 -3.58
CA TYR A 209 -5.82 12.86 -4.39
C TYR A 209 -4.30 13.03 -4.40
N ASP A 210 -3.58 12.19 -3.65
CA ASP A 210 -2.15 12.31 -3.51
C ASP A 210 -1.39 11.28 -4.34
N TYR A 211 -0.09 11.32 -4.25
CA TYR A 211 0.82 10.60 -5.13
C TYR A 211 1.42 9.39 -4.41
N THR A 212 1.80 8.40 -5.18
CA THR A 212 2.62 7.28 -4.71
C THR A 212 4.06 7.48 -5.20
N SER A 213 5.05 7.02 -4.40
CA SER A 213 6.46 7.12 -4.76
C SER A 213 7.30 6.11 -3.99
N GLU A 214 8.32 5.59 -4.66
CA GLU A 214 9.37 4.75 -4.07
C GLU A 214 10.22 5.51 -3.03
N GLN A 215 10.34 6.84 -3.15
CA GLN A 215 11.06 7.67 -2.17
C GLN A 215 10.37 7.66 -0.80
N ILE A 216 9.05 7.62 -0.80
CA ILE A 216 8.25 7.51 0.43
C ILE A 216 8.50 6.15 1.08
N VAL A 217 8.52 5.06 0.29
CA VAL A 217 8.83 3.71 0.79
C VAL A 217 10.21 3.69 1.46
N LEU A 218 11.21 4.29 0.84
CA LEU A 218 12.55 4.40 1.42
C LEU A 218 12.51 5.15 2.77
N SER A 219 11.83 6.30 2.82
CA SER A 219 11.71 7.08 4.06
C SER A 219 10.95 6.34 5.16
N VAL A 220 9.92 5.58 4.82
CA VAL A 220 9.18 4.73 5.76
C VAL A 220 10.08 3.63 6.34
N LEU A 221 10.87 2.96 5.50
CA LEU A 221 11.85 1.96 5.96
C LEU A 221 12.92 2.59 6.85
N GLN A 222 13.46 3.74 6.49
CA GLN A 222 14.44 4.51 7.27
C GLN A 222 13.86 5.02 8.59
N SER A 223 12.56 5.26 8.65
CA SER A 223 11.83 5.58 9.88
C SER A 223 11.47 4.33 10.72
N GLY A 224 12.03 3.17 10.37
CA GLY A 224 11.99 1.95 11.17
C GLY A 224 10.81 1.03 10.94
N ALA A 225 9.96 1.26 9.96
CA ALA A 225 8.90 0.31 9.65
C ALA A 225 9.49 -1.04 9.19
N ARG A 226 8.92 -2.14 9.72
CA ARG A 226 9.25 -3.53 9.35
C ARG A 226 8.02 -4.33 8.90
N TYR A 227 6.84 -3.77 9.00
CA TYR A 227 5.67 -4.14 8.22
C TYR A 227 5.31 -2.96 7.33
N ILE A 228 5.14 -3.20 6.04
CA ILE A 228 4.76 -2.20 5.05
C ILE A 228 3.63 -2.75 4.18
N GLU A 229 2.55 -1.98 4.04
CA GLU A 229 1.36 -2.39 3.30
C GLU A 229 1.15 -1.53 2.06
N PHE A 230 0.76 -2.18 0.95
CA PHE A 230 0.48 -1.55 -0.33
C PHE A 230 -0.88 -1.97 -0.87
N ASN A 231 -1.61 -1.01 -1.44
CA ASN A 231 -2.76 -1.29 -2.29
C ASN A 231 -2.27 -1.55 -3.72
N VAL A 232 -2.45 -2.77 -4.22
CA VAL A 232 -1.98 -3.20 -5.54
C VAL A 232 -3.14 -3.29 -6.49
N PHE A 233 -3.04 -2.56 -7.60
CA PHE A 233 -4.05 -2.52 -8.66
C PHE A 233 -3.48 -3.11 -9.94
N ASN A 234 -4.39 -3.48 -10.84
CA ASN A 234 -4.06 -3.76 -12.22
C ASN A 234 -4.13 -2.46 -13.02
N SER A 235 -3.04 -2.05 -13.65
CA SER A 235 -3.04 -0.89 -14.55
C SER A 235 -3.86 -1.22 -15.79
N GLU A 236 -4.94 -0.46 -16.02
CA GLU A 236 -5.79 -0.58 -17.20
C GLU A 236 -5.25 0.21 -18.41
N PHE A 237 -4.20 1.00 -18.21
CA PHE A 237 -3.57 1.81 -19.25
C PHE A 237 -2.57 0.96 -20.06
N GLY A 238 -3.07 0.40 -21.17
CA GLY A 238 -2.25 -0.37 -22.11
C GLY A 238 -2.80 -1.77 -22.41
N SER A 239 -2.19 -2.44 -23.39
CA SER A 239 -2.60 -3.78 -23.84
C SER A 239 -2.25 -4.91 -22.86
N ASN A 240 -1.42 -4.64 -21.86
CA ASN A 240 -0.93 -5.63 -20.90
C ASN A 240 -1.31 -5.24 -19.49
N ALA A 241 -1.90 -6.19 -18.75
CA ALA A 241 -2.10 -6.08 -17.31
C ALA A 241 -0.75 -5.88 -16.61
N TYR A 242 -0.64 -4.85 -15.76
CA TYR A 242 0.59 -4.54 -15.06
C TYR A 242 0.30 -4.14 -13.60
N PRO A 243 0.98 -4.75 -12.61
CA PRO A 243 0.75 -4.44 -11.21
C PRO A 243 1.37 -3.08 -10.83
N VAL A 244 0.54 -2.23 -10.23
CA VAL A 244 0.93 -0.90 -9.75
C VAL A 244 0.45 -0.70 -8.32
N VAL A 245 1.17 0.14 -7.56
CA VAL A 245 0.74 0.64 -6.26
C VAL A 245 0.01 1.95 -6.47
N SER A 246 -1.23 2.03 -6.04
CA SER A 246 -2.07 3.22 -6.18
C SER A 246 -3.11 3.28 -5.07
N MET A 247 -3.95 4.30 -5.13
CA MET A 247 -5.20 4.38 -4.38
C MET A 247 -6.37 4.09 -5.30
N GLY A 248 -7.52 3.77 -4.73
CA GLY A 248 -8.70 3.45 -5.50
C GLY A 248 -9.97 3.37 -4.67
N TYR A 249 -11.06 3.05 -5.35
CA TYR A 249 -12.39 2.88 -4.75
C TYR A 249 -13.09 1.67 -5.37
N LYS A 250 -14.13 1.18 -4.71
CA LYS A 250 -14.89 0.00 -5.13
C LYS A 250 -16.31 0.38 -5.50
N THR A 251 -16.72 0.08 -6.73
CA THR A 251 -18.09 0.24 -7.24
C THR A 251 -18.56 -1.05 -7.90
N GLY A 252 -18.66 -2.14 -7.11
CA GLY A 252 -18.76 -3.51 -7.63
C GLY A 252 -17.36 -4.09 -7.85
N GLU A 253 -16.60 -3.52 -8.77
CA GLU A 253 -15.17 -3.81 -8.98
C GLU A 253 -14.29 -2.67 -8.45
N TRP A 254 -13.02 -3.01 -8.20
CA TRP A 254 -12.02 -2.02 -7.84
C TRP A 254 -11.67 -1.13 -9.04
N LYS A 255 -11.66 0.18 -8.82
CA LYS A 255 -11.23 1.21 -9.78
C LYS A 255 -10.04 1.97 -9.21
N MET A 256 -8.96 1.97 -9.96
CA MET A 256 -7.73 2.66 -9.62
C MET A 256 -7.84 4.17 -9.89
N MET A 257 -7.19 4.98 -9.06
CA MET A 257 -6.97 6.41 -9.34
C MET A 257 -5.87 6.59 -10.39
N VAL A 258 -5.81 7.79 -10.97
CA VAL A 258 -4.92 8.09 -12.12
C VAL A 258 -3.43 8.02 -11.76
N ILE A 259 -3.08 8.20 -10.48
CA ILE A 259 -1.70 8.30 -10.02
C ILE A 259 -1.26 6.96 -9.44
N ASP A 260 -0.21 6.39 -10.01
CA ASP A 260 0.33 5.11 -9.61
C ASP A 260 1.87 5.08 -9.67
N THR A 261 2.43 4.05 -9.05
CA THR A 261 3.85 3.70 -9.14
C THR A 261 3.95 2.21 -9.47
N PRO A 262 4.75 1.80 -10.47
CA PRO A 262 4.95 0.40 -10.78
C PRO A 262 5.40 -0.40 -9.56
N LEU A 263 4.75 -1.54 -9.29
CA LEU A 263 5.12 -2.42 -8.16
C LEU A 263 6.57 -2.88 -8.26
N GLU A 264 7.09 -3.03 -9.49
CA GLU A 264 8.47 -3.37 -9.74
C GLU A 264 9.44 -2.34 -9.15
N THR A 265 9.18 -1.03 -9.36
CA THR A 265 9.98 0.05 -8.80
C THR A 265 9.98 0.04 -7.26
N ILE A 266 8.82 -0.23 -6.67
CA ILE A 266 8.66 -0.39 -5.22
C ILE A 266 9.52 -1.55 -4.71
N PHE A 267 9.41 -2.74 -5.32
CA PHE A 267 10.18 -3.92 -4.91
C PHE A 267 11.69 -3.75 -5.10
N GLN A 268 12.11 -3.07 -6.18
CA GLN A 268 13.50 -2.72 -6.40
C GLN A 268 14.03 -1.83 -5.27
N THR A 269 13.29 -0.80 -4.89
CA THR A 269 13.66 0.09 -3.78
C THR A 269 13.75 -0.65 -2.46
N ILE A 270 12.79 -1.53 -2.16
CA ILE A 270 12.80 -2.35 -0.95
C ILE A 270 14.03 -3.26 -0.91
N THR A 271 14.30 -3.99 -1.98
CA THR A 271 15.43 -4.95 -2.03
C THR A 271 16.78 -4.26 -1.91
N THR A 272 16.92 -3.10 -2.50
CA THR A 272 18.16 -2.31 -2.44
C THR A 272 18.42 -1.77 -1.03
N ASN A 273 17.36 -1.42 -0.28
CA ASN A 273 17.52 -0.64 0.94
C ASN A 273 17.19 -1.39 2.23
N ALA A 274 16.14 -2.21 2.26
CA ALA A 274 15.62 -2.77 3.52
C ALA A 274 16.61 -3.69 4.26
N PHE A 275 17.58 -4.27 3.54
CA PHE A 275 18.58 -5.21 4.06
C PHE A 275 20.01 -4.70 3.88
N THR A 276 20.17 -3.42 3.63
CA THR A 276 21.45 -2.74 3.46
C THR A 276 21.65 -1.76 4.60
N ILE A 277 22.85 -1.72 5.16
CA ILE A 277 23.21 -0.78 6.23
C ILE A 277 23.08 0.66 5.70
N ALA A 278 22.57 1.56 6.52
CA ALA A 278 22.43 2.97 6.17
C ALA A 278 23.78 3.64 5.85
N ASP A 279 23.85 4.30 4.70
CA ASP A 279 25.00 5.06 4.24
C ASP A 279 24.75 6.59 4.18
N GLY A 280 23.69 7.05 4.83
CA GLY A 280 23.23 8.44 4.89
C GLY A 280 22.18 8.79 3.84
N LYS A 281 22.07 8.07 2.71
CA LYS A 281 21.02 8.25 1.69
C LYS A 281 20.21 6.99 1.51
N ASN A 282 20.86 5.86 1.48
CA ASN A 282 20.28 4.56 1.22
C ASN A 282 20.40 3.67 2.44
N GLY A 283 19.68 2.55 2.43
CA GLY A 283 19.75 1.56 3.49
C GLY A 283 18.99 1.98 4.75
N VAL A 284 19.13 1.16 5.78
CA VAL A 284 18.42 1.28 7.07
C VAL A 284 19.35 0.94 8.23
N ASN A 285 19.01 1.38 9.43
CA ASN A 285 19.81 1.14 10.63
C ASN A 285 19.65 -0.29 11.21
N ASN A 286 18.67 -1.05 10.74
CA ASN A 286 18.34 -2.40 11.23
C ASN A 286 18.20 -3.42 10.07
N PRO A 287 19.24 -3.62 9.25
CA PRO A 287 19.16 -4.43 8.03
C PRO A 287 18.96 -5.93 8.27
N GLU A 288 19.22 -6.42 9.49
CA GLU A 288 19.04 -7.82 9.85
C GLU A 288 17.61 -8.16 10.24
N ASP A 289 16.81 -7.15 10.61
CA ASP A 289 15.42 -7.36 11.01
C ASP A 289 14.58 -7.88 9.84
N PRO A 290 13.65 -8.81 10.10
CA PRO A 290 12.74 -9.30 9.05
C PRO A 290 11.88 -8.18 8.50
N LEU A 291 11.45 -8.35 7.26
CA LEU A 291 10.49 -7.46 6.61
C LEU A 291 9.19 -8.21 6.33
N PHE A 292 8.08 -7.62 6.74
CA PHE A 292 6.74 -8.10 6.43
C PHE A 292 6.11 -7.18 5.40
N ILE A 293 5.61 -7.76 4.30
CA ILE A 293 4.99 -7.02 3.20
C ILE A 293 3.53 -7.45 3.07
N GLY A 294 2.62 -6.52 3.25
CA GLY A 294 1.19 -6.69 3.03
C GLY A 294 0.81 -6.21 1.63
N LEU A 295 0.13 -7.07 0.85
CA LEU A 295 -0.39 -6.73 -0.46
C LEU A 295 -1.91 -6.80 -0.42
N ASN A 296 -2.57 -5.64 -0.40
CA ASN A 296 -4.02 -5.55 -0.56
C ASN A 296 -4.33 -5.61 -2.06
N LEU A 297 -4.83 -6.77 -2.52
CA LEU A 297 -4.99 -7.09 -3.94
C LEU A 297 -6.31 -6.53 -4.47
N ASN A 298 -6.24 -5.37 -5.10
CA ASN A 298 -7.37 -4.68 -5.74
C ASN A 298 -7.35 -4.91 -7.26
N THR A 299 -7.01 -6.13 -7.70
CA THR A 299 -6.76 -6.50 -9.10
C THR A 299 -7.99 -7.07 -9.80
N ASN A 300 -9.15 -7.13 -9.12
CA ASN A 300 -10.35 -7.79 -9.61
C ASN A 300 -10.08 -9.25 -10.04
N SER A 301 -9.22 -9.96 -9.32
CA SER A 301 -8.77 -11.33 -9.58
C SER A 301 -8.18 -11.53 -10.99
N ASN A 302 -7.54 -10.52 -11.56
CA ASN A 302 -6.90 -10.62 -12.87
C ASN A 302 -5.66 -11.53 -12.78
N LEU A 303 -5.76 -12.75 -13.29
CA LEU A 303 -4.71 -13.76 -13.21
C LEU A 303 -3.40 -13.34 -13.87
N SER A 304 -3.45 -12.58 -14.96
CA SER A 304 -2.23 -12.10 -15.63
C SER A 304 -1.48 -11.12 -14.72
N CYS A 305 -2.18 -10.19 -14.09
CA CYS A 305 -1.61 -9.26 -13.13
C CYS A 305 -1.06 -10.00 -11.89
N LEU A 306 -1.82 -10.94 -11.31
CA LEU A 306 -1.41 -11.73 -10.15
C LEU A 306 -0.17 -12.59 -10.42
N ASN A 307 -0.07 -13.20 -11.61
CA ASN A 307 1.12 -13.94 -12.02
C ASN A 307 2.33 -13.01 -12.22
N LEU A 308 2.14 -11.80 -12.73
CA LEU A 308 3.22 -10.81 -12.78
C LEU A 308 3.68 -10.39 -11.38
N ILE A 309 2.77 -10.22 -10.40
CA ILE A 309 3.13 -9.97 -9.01
C ILE A 309 4.01 -11.11 -8.47
N SER A 310 3.61 -12.37 -8.68
CA SER A 310 4.40 -13.52 -8.24
C SER A 310 5.79 -13.56 -8.88
N MET A 311 5.89 -13.27 -10.18
CA MET A 311 7.17 -13.19 -10.88
C MET A 311 8.07 -12.07 -10.34
N LEU A 312 7.51 -10.90 -10.04
CA LEU A 312 8.25 -9.80 -9.43
C LEU A 312 8.73 -10.16 -8.02
N ILE A 313 7.91 -10.82 -7.20
CA ILE A 313 8.33 -11.31 -5.88
C ILE A 313 9.49 -12.29 -6.02
N LEU A 314 9.39 -13.25 -6.92
CA LEU A 314 10.47 -14.21 -7.18
C LEU A 314 11.74 -13.52 -7.70
N LYS A 315 11.60 -12.52 -8.57
CA LYS A 315 12.73 -11.76 -9.13
C LYS A 315 13.51 -11.00 -8.04
N TYR A 316 12.81 -10.29 -7.18
CA TYR A 316 13.43 -9.35 -6.25
C TYR A 316 13.77 -9.97 -4.88
N PHE A 317 13.02 -10.98 -4.41
CA PHE A 317 13.17 -11.52 -3.05
C PHE A 317 13.65 -12.96 -3.01
N ARG A 318 14.11 -13.52 -4.13
CA ARG A 318 14.69 -14.87 -4.19
C ARG A 318 15.83 -15.01 -3.18
N GLY A 319 15.80 -16.07 -2.34
CA GLY A 319 16.79 -16.28 -1.28
C GLY A 319 16.43 -15.65 0.07
N ARG A 320 15.40 -14.81 0.13
CA ARG A 320 14.89 -14.23 1.37
C ARG A 320 13.58 -14.85 1.85
N PHE A 321 13.05 -15.82 1.13
CA PHE A 321 11.82 -16.52 1.53
C PHE A 321 12.05 -17.37 2.77
N LEU A 322 10.97 -17.60 3.50
CA LEU A 322 10.89 -18.65 4.49
C LEU A 322 10.86 -20.03 3.80
N PRO A 323 11.23 -21.11 4.50
CA PRO A 323 10.97 -22.47 4.04
C PRO A 323 9.50 -22.71 3.67
N SER A 324 9.25 -23.58 2.70
CA SER A 324 7.91 -23.83 2.14
C SER A 324 6.87 -24.33 3.16
N ASN A 325 7.31 -24.94 4.27
CA ASN A 325 6.41 -25.31 5.38
C ASN A 325 5.76 -24.12 6.07
N TYR A 326 6.21 -22.90 5.81
CA TYR A 326 5.63 -21.65 6.32
C TYR A 326 4.79 -20.91 5.28
N THR A 327 4.53 -21.50 4.11
CA THR A 327 3.56 -20.93 3.16
C THR A 327 2.13 -21.16 3.65
N PHE A 328 1.23 -20.29 3.23
CA PHE A 328 -0.19 -20.39 3.57
C PHE A 328 -0.79 -21.72 3.08
N GLN A 329 -0.44 -22.13 1.87
CA GLN A 329 -0.87 -23.40 1.27
C GLN A 329 -0.48 -24.64 2.13
N ASN A 330 0.64 -24.56 2.84
CA ASN A 330 1.10 -25.62 3.74
C ASN A 330 0.64 -25.41 5.20
N ASN A 331 -0.35 -24.57 5.43
CA ASN A 331 -0.90 -24.25 6.75
C ASN A 331 0.15 -23.70 7.73
N GLY A 332 1.14 -22.98 7.21
CA GLY A 332 2.19 -22.37 8.02
C GLY A 332 1.62 -21.32 8.98
N ASN A 333 1.96 -21.44 10.26
CA ASN A 333 1.56 -20.42 11.24
C ASN A 333 2.77 -19.52 11.56
N ILE A 334 2.77 -18.32 10.97
CA ILE A 334 3.83 -17.35 11.13
C ILE A 334 3.99 -16.90 12.60
N ALA A 335 2.90 -16.81 13.37
CA ALA A 335 2.95 -16.39 14.77
C ALA A 335 3.88 -17.28 15.64
N LYS A 336 4.10 -18.53 15.23
CA LYS A 336 4.91 -19.52 15.97
C LYS A 336 6.39 -19.52 15.56
N ILE A 337 6.78 -18.79 14.52
CA ILE A 337 8.18 -18.79 14.05
C ILE A 337 9.05 -18.03 15.04
N LYS A 338 10.24 -18.57 15.30
CA LYS A 338 11.24 -17.92 16.14
C LYS A 338 11.94 -16.79 15.37
N LEU A 339 12.25 -15.71 16.05
CA LEU A 339 12.90 -14.55 15.45
C LEU A 339 14.24 -14.90 14.78
N ILE A 340 14.96 -15.87 15.28
CA ILE A 340 16.24 -16.33 14.68
C ILE A 340 16.04 -16.89 13.26
N GLU A 341 14.89 -17.47 12.97
CA GLU A 341 14.55 -18.04 11.66
C GLU A 341 14.13 -16.94 10.66
N LEU A 342 13.81 -15.76 11.17
CA LEU A 342 13.34 -14.61 10.40
C LEU A 342 14.44 -13.62 10.01
N ILE A 343 15.67 -13.78 10.50
CA ILE A 343 16.79 -12.86 10.22
C ILE A 343 16.95 -12.67 8.71
N GLY A 344 16.83 -11.42 8.24
CA GLY A 344 16.99 -11.02 6.85
C GLY A 344 15.98 -11.67 5.89
N LYS A 345 14.87 -12.21 6.39
CA LYS A 345 13.79 -12.83 5.61
C LYS A 345 12.69 -11.85 5.29
N VAL A 346 11.94 -12.16 4.23
CA VAL A 346 10.73 -11.46 3.84
C VAL A 346 9.53 -12.39 4.01
N VAL A 347 8.47 -11.86 4.61
CA VAL A 347 7.19 -12.53 4.85
C VAL A 347 6.10 -11.79 4.07
N PHE A 348 5.35 -12.51 3.24
CA PHE A 348 4.29 -11.92 2.42
C PHE A 348 2.92 -12.26 2.97
N PHE A 349 2.11 -11.23 3.21
CA PHE A 349 0.70 -11.33 3.55
C PHE A 349 -0.14 -10.71 2.44
N THR A 350 -1.31 -11.26 2.17
CA THR A 350 -2.22 -10.74 1.14
C THR A 350 -3.66 -10.67 1.63
N SER A 351 -4.47 -9.87 0.92
CA SER A 351 -5.91 -10.03 0.89
C SER A 351 -6.29 -11.26 0.07
N ASP A 352 -7.58 -11.57 0.04
CA ASP A 352 -8.15 -12.58 -0.85
C ASP A 352 -8.01 -12.21 -2.35
N GLY A 353 -8.38 -13.14 -3.23
CA GLY A 353 -8.38 -12.95 -4.69
C GLY A 353 -7.09 -13.32 -5.41
N TYR A 354 -6.18 -14.04 -4.74
CA TYR A 354 -4.90 -14.53 -5.30
C TYR A 354 -5.00 -15.96 -5.91
N GLN A 355 -6.14 -16.63 -5.71
CA GLN A 355 -6.32 -18.04 -6.08
C GLN A 355 -6.11 -18.29 -7.58
N GLY A 356 -5.54 -19.45 -7.90
CA GLY A 356 -5.21 -19.86 -9.26
C GLY A 356 -3.97 -19.16 -9.85
N SER A 357 -3.27 -18.33 -9.06
CA SER A 357 -2.04 -17.64 -9.47
C SER A 357 -0.80 -18.22 -8.79
N GLY A 358 0.39 -17.86 -9.29
CA GLY A 358 1.66 -18.23 -8.68
C GLY A 358 1.87 -17.65 -7.27
N LEU A 359 0.99 -16.79 -6.77
CA LEU A 359 1.05 -16.27 -5.40
C LEU A 359 0.72 -17.35 -4.37
N GLU A 360 -0.08 -18.37 -4.70
CA GLU A 360 -0.45 -19.46 -3.78
C GLU A 360 0.76 -20.16 -3.16
N GLU A 361 1.83 -20.32 -3.94
CA GLU A 361 3.06 -20.98 -3.49
C GLU A 361 4.00 -20.07 -2.70
N ILE A 362 3.77 -18.75 -2.72
CA ILE A 362 4.72 -17.76 -2.20
C ILE A 362 4.24 -17.16 -0.89
N ILE A 363 2.93 -16.85 -0.79
CA ILE A 363 2.38 -16.13 0.36
C ILE A 363 2.49 -16.93 1.65
N ASN A 364 2.71 -16.23 2.74
CA ASN A 364 2.82 -16.81 4.08
C ASN A 364 1.51 -16.67 4.88
N GLY A 365 0.60 -15.80 4.47
CA GLY A 365 -0.69 -15.63 5.10
C GLY A 365 -1.65 -14.80 4.28
N CYS A 366 -2.94 -15.08 4.46
CA CYS A 366 -4.06 -14.31 3.94
C CYS A 366 -4.89 -13.80 5.11
N TRP A 367 -5.22 -12.52 5.13
CA TRP A 367 -5.99 -11.95 6.25
C TRP A 367 -7.51 -12.01 6.05
N ASP A 368 -7.98 -12.37 4.86
CA ASP A 368 -9.40 -12.59 4.60
C ASP A 368 -9.72 -14.07 4.72
N ASN A 369 -10.59 -14.41 5.66
CA ASN A 369 -11.01 -15.80 5.89
C ASN A 369 -12.26 -16.12 5.10
N VAL A 370 -12.11 -16.35 3.80
CA VAL A 370 -13.22 -16.57 2.87
C VAL A 370 -13.97 -17.89 3.14
N ASN A 371 -13.29 -18.89 3.71
CA ASN A 371 -13.83 -20.25 3.87
C ASN A 371 -13.92 -20.71 5.32
N ASN A 372 -13.86 -19.80 6.32
CA ASN A 372 -13.79 -20.17 7.73
C ASN A 372 -12.68 -21.20 8.02
N ASP A 373 -11.55 -21.06 7.38
CA ASP A 373 -10.41 -21.96 7.54
C ASP A 373 -9.94 -21.94 9.01
N PRO A 374 -9.94 -23.08 9.71
CA PRO A 374 -9.47 -23.17 11.09
C PRO A 374 -7.95 -22.86 11.23
N ASN A 375 -7.21 -22.89 10.11
CA ASN A 375 -5.80 -22.52 10.06
C ASN A 375 -5.56 -21.03 9.82
N HIS A 376 -6.63 -20.23 9.78
CA HIS A 376 -6.55 -18.78 9.60
C HIS A 376 -5.87 -18.13 10.81
N ASN A 377 -4.58 -17.88 10.66
CA ASN A 377 -3.69 -17.39 11.72
C ASN A 377 -3.41 -15.89 11.63
N ILE A 378 -4.03 -15.20 10.69
CA ILE A 378 -3.85 -13.77 10.44
C ILE A 378 -5.22 -13.12 10.25
N GLN A 379 -5.42 -11.96 10.86
CA GLN A 379 -6.58 -11.10 10.59
C GLN A 379 -6.13 -9.66 10.38
N ARG A 380 -6.88 -8.93 9.57
CA ARG A 380 -6.72 -7.49 9.37
C ARG A 380 -8.00 -6.79 9.77
N ILE A 381 -7.90 -5.85 10.68
CA ILE A 381 -9.06 -5.14 11.22
C ILE A 381 -8.84 -3.62 11.15
N HIS A 382 -9.92 -2.89 11.01
CA HIS A 382 -9.91 -1.44 11.17
C HIS A 382 -9.88 -1.07 12.66
N HIS A 383 -9.15 -0.03 13.03
CA HIS A 383 -9.01 0.39 14.43
C HIS A 383 -10.37 0.63 15.14
N SER A 384 -11.39 1.09 14.41
CA SER A 384 -12.72 1.28 14.99
C SER A 384 -13.40 -0.02 15.47
N ALA A 385 -12.91 -1.18 15.01
CA ALA A 385 -13.41 -2.46 15.50
C ALA A 385 -13.01 -2.70 16.97
N LEU A 386 -11.88 -2.14 17.42
CA LEU A 386 -11.41 -2.22 18.80
C LEU A 386 -12.25 -1.37 19.77
N THR A 387 -12.88 -0.31 19.27
CA THR A 387 -13.73 0.60 20.04
C THR A 387 -15.22 0.40 19.81
N ALA A 388 -15.57 -0.60 19.00
CA ALA A 388 -16.98 -0.89 18.68
C ALA A 388 -17.76 -1.40 19.90
N PRO A 389 -19.05 -1.09 20.02
CA PRO A 389 -19.91 -1.70 21.02
C PRO A 389 -19.87 -3.23 20.94
N GLY A 390 -19.60 -3.90 22.07
CA GLY A 390 -19.49 -5.37 22.12
C GLY A 390 -18.12 -5.93 21.77
N PHE A 391 -17.08 -5.09 21.60
CA PHE A 391 -15.70 -5.55 21.47
C PHE A 391 -15.27 -6.33 22.72
N ASP A 392 -14.74 -7.54 22.50
CA ASP A 392 -14.23 -8.42 23.57
C ASP A 392 -12.70 -8.42 23.55
N ALA A 393 -12.10 -7.64 24.45
CA ALA A 393 -10.66 -7.53 24.60
C ALA A 393 -10.00 -8.87 24.95
N ASN A 394 -10.64 -9.70 25.80
CA ASN A 394 -10.09 -11.01 26.18
C ASN A 394 -10.06 -11.98 25.01
N LYS A 395 -11.10 -11.98 24.16
CA LYS A 395 -11.13 -12.78 22.94
C LYS A 395 -10.01 -12.35 22.01
N MET A 396 -9.77 -11.03 21.87
CA MET A 396 -8.67 -10.50 21.05
C MET A 396 -7.29 -10.90 21.60
N ILE A 397 -7.08 -10.77 22.92
CA ILE A 397 -5.84 -11.18 23.58
C ILE A 397 -5.57 -12.67 23.34
N ASN A 398 -6.60 -13.52 23.52
CA ASN A 398 -6.48 -14.95 23.33
C ASN A 398 -6.15 -15.32 21.87
N TYR A 399 -6.78 -14.64 20.89
CA TYR A 399 -6.43 -14.82 19.49
C TYR A 399 -4.97 -14.43 19.23
N ASN A 400 -4.53 -13.28 19.74
CA ASN A 400 -3.19 -12.72 19.54
C ASN A 400 -2.05 -13.51 20.23
N LYS A 401 -2.38 -14.49 21.04
CA LYS A 401 -1.40 -15.49 21.58
C LYS A 401 -1.08 -16.57 20.56
N THR A 402 -1.96 -16.86 19.60
CA THR A 402 -1.80 -17.95 18.64
C THR A 402 -1.81 -17.50 17.17
N GLY A 403 -2.33 -16.32 16.89
CA GLY A 403 -2.43 -15.69 15.59
C GLY A 403 -1.80 -14.31 15.56
N LEU A 404 -1.91 -13.65 14.42
CA LEU A 404 -1.41 -12.30 14.15
C LEU A 404 -2.56 -11.36 13.81
N THR A 405 -2.54 -10.16 14.35
CA THR A 405 -3.51 -9.10 14.01
C THR A 405 -2.79 -7.90 13.42
N ILE A 406 -3.28 -7.47 12.26
CA ILE A 406 -2.93 -6.21 11.59
C ILE A 406 -4.07 -5.23 11.87
N VAL A 407 -3.75 -4.09 12.49
CA VAL A 407 -4.71 -3.00 12.72
C VAL A 407 -4.39 -1.87 11.77
N VAL A 408 -5.39 -1.39 11.04
CA VAL A 408 -5.21 -0.33 10.03
C VAL A 408 -6.03 0.92 10.35
N PRO A 409 -5.55 2.12 9.97
CA PRO A 409 -6.17 3.39 10.32
C PRO A 409 -7.46 3.68 9.55
N HIS A 410 -7.56 3.19 8.30
CA HIS A 410 -8.65 3.55 7.39
C HIS A 410 -9.47 2.34 6.97
N LYS A 411 -10.75 2.60 6.67
CA LYS A 411 -11.60 1.70 5.89
C LYS A 411 -11.35 1.94 4.40
N GLU A 412 -11.70 0.94 3.61
CA GLU A 412 -11.72 1.10 2.15
C GLU A 412 -12.64 2.25 1.76
N GLY A 413 -12.14 3.20 0.95
CA GLY A 413 -12.90 4.36 0.47
C GLY A 413 -12.88 5.59 1.36
N ASP A 414 -12.18 5.58 2.50
CA ASP A 414 -12.00 6.79 3.31
C ASP A 414 -11.17 7.84 2.55
N PHE A 415 -11.61 9.11 2.61
CA PHE A 415 -10.93 10.22 1.92
C PHE A 415 -9.84 10.90 2.75
N LEU A 416 -9.98 10.86 4.06
CA LEU A 416 -9.11 11.59 4.97
C LEU A 416 -8.16 10.64 5.68
N ASN A 417 -6.89 10.98 5.63
CA ASN A 417 -5.85 10.29 6.38
C ASN A 417 -5.91 10.71 7.83
N THR A 418 -5.93 9.75 8.72
CA THR A 418 -5.78 9.98 10.15
C THR A 418 -4.99 8.84 10.78
N ASN A 419 -4.09 9.18 11.68
CA ASN A 419 -3.57 8.21 12.64
C ASN A 419 -4.49 8.17 13.86
N TYR A 420 -4.49 7.08 14.60
CA TYR A 420 -5.41 6.79 15.69
C TYR A 420 -4.66 6.48 16.98
N ASP A 421 -5.38 6.49 18.10
CA ASP A 421 -4.82 6.05 19.38
C ASP A 421 -4.54 4.55 19.36
N THR A 422 -3.28 4.19 19.54
CA THR A 422 -2.78 2.81 19.43
C THR A 422 -2.81 2.03 20.75
N ILE A 423 -3.17 2.67 21.86
CA ILE A 423 -3.09 2.08 23.22
C ILE A 423 -3.85 0.77 23.26
N LEU A 424 -5.13 0.77 22.88
CA LEU A 424 -5.97 -0.42 22.95
C LEU A 424 -5.48 -1.57 22.04
N ALA A 425 -4.93 -1.24 20.87
CA ALA A 425 -4.35 -2.22 19.97
C ALA A 425 -3.14 -2.93 20.61
N PHE A 426 -2.26 -2.18 21.27
CA PHE A 426 -1.12 -2.75 21.98
C PHE A 426 -1.54 -3.51 23.24
N GLU A 427 -2.51 -2.99 24.02
CA GLU A 427 -3.03 -3.65 25.23
C GLU A 427 -3.76 -4.97 24.91
N THR A 428 -4.32 -5.11 23.72
CA THR A 428 -4.93 -6.37 23.26
C THR A 428 -3.94 -7.27 22.52
N GLY A 429 -2.67 -6.87 22.43
CA GLY A 429 -1.59 -7.70 21.89
C GLY A 429 -1.55 -7.79 20.36
N CYS A 430 -2.13 -6.83 19.63
CA CYS A 430 -2.04 -6.79 18.17
C CYS A 430 -0.58 -6.55 17.74
N GLN A 431 -0.03 -7.41 16.87
CA GLN A 431 1.38 -7.39 16.51
C GLN A 431 1.73 -6.27 15.54
N PHE A 432 0.88 -6.02 14.55
CA PHE A 432 1.09 -5.04 13.49
C PHE A 432 0.07 -3.90 13.62
N VAL A 433 0.44 -2.90 14.41
CA VAL A 433 -0.38 -1.69 14.60
C VAL A 433 0.06 -0.67 13.57
N SER A 434 -0.62 -0.64 12.42
CA SER A 434 -0.17 0.13 11.27
C SER A 434 -0.58 1.59 11.35
N MET A 435 0.38 2.47 11.06
CA MET A 435 0.23 3.92 11.06
C MET A 435 0.60 4.51 9.69
N GLU A 436 0.10 5.68 9.37
CA GLU A 436 0.56 6.48 8.24
C GLU A 436 1.73 7.37 8.67
N PHE A 437 2.94 6.96 8.31
CA PHE A 437 4.19 7.62 8.71
C PHE A 437 4.32 9.03 8.14
N GLN A 438 3.74 9.28 6.99
CA GLN A 438 3.71 10.60 6.34
C GLN A 438 2.73 11.59 6.99
N TYR A 439 1.81 11.10 7.85
CA TYR A 439 0.81 11.92 8.52
C TYR A 439 1.19 12.19 9.98
N ILE A 440 1.74 13.38 10.23
CA ILE A 440 2.24 13.78 11.54
C ILE A 440 1.08 14.23 12.42
N ASN A 441 0.92 13.58 13.57
CA ASN A 441 0.06 13.99 14.67
C ASN A 441 0.55 13.40 15.99
N ASN A 442 -0.09 13.75 17.10
CA ASN A 442 0.29 13.29 18.44
C ASN A 442 0.28 11.75 18.58
N TYR A 443 -0.61 11.05 17.86
CA TYR A 443 -0.66 9.60 17.89
C TYR A 443 0.58 8.99 17.21
N MET A 444 1.01 9.57 16.09
CA MET A 444 2.22 9.15 15.42
C MET A 444 3.47 9.47 16.26
N ASP A 445 3.53 10.62 16.92
CA ASP A 445 4.64 10.97 17.82
C ASP A 445 4.77 9.96 18.98
N SER A 446 3.65 9.55 19.58
CA SER A 446 3.61 8.52 20.63
C SER A 446 4.05 7.15 20.09
N TYR A 447 3.61 6.81 18.87
CA TYR A 447 3.98 5.57 18.20
C TYR A 447 5.50 5.50 17.92
N ILE A 448 6.08 6.55 17.36
CA ILE A 448 7.51 6.66 17.08
C ILE A 448 8.34 6.60 18.38
N THR A 449 7.81 7.18 19.45
CA THR A 449 8.46 7.11 20.78
C THR A 449 8.53 5.68 21.30
N ARG A 450 7.51 4.87 21.06
CA ARG A 450 7.50 3.44 21.43
C ARG A 450 8.58 2.64 20.68
N PHE A 451 8.79 2.93 19.39
CA PHE A 451 9.75 2.24 18.52
C PHE A 451 11.07 3.00 18.32
N LYS A 452 11.43 3.93 19.23
CA LYS A 452 12.59 4.81 19.02
C LYS A 452 13.94 4.08 18.94
N GLU A 453 14.08 2.91 19.56
CA GLU A 453 15.34 2.15 19.67
C GLU A 453 15.34 0.86 18.86
N LYS A 454 14.18 0.23 18.70
CA LYS A 454 13.98 -1.06 18.00
C LYS A 454 12.69 -1.04 17.21
N SER A 455 12.74 -1.55 15.99
CA SER A 455 11.55 -1.74 15.15
C SER A 455 10.68 -2.93 15.57
N ILE A 456 11.25 -3.84 16.36
CA ILE A 456 10.57 -5.02 16.88
C ILE A 456 10.82 -5.06 18.39
N ILE A 457 9.73 -5.02 19.17
CA ILE A 457 9.78 -4.96 20.64
C ILE A 457 8.91 -6.06 21.26
N GLY A 458 9.31 -6.54 22.43
CA GLY A 458 8.58 -7.60 23.14
C GLY A 458 7.23 -7.14 23.68
N LYS A 459 6.25 -8.03 23.66
CA LYS A 459 4.97 -7.87 24.38
C LYS A 459 5.19 -8.05 25.90
N ASN A 460 4.28 -7.50 26.68
CA ASN A 460 4.21 -7.82 28.12
C ASN A 460 3.90 -9.32 28.29
N GLN A 461 4.31 -9.89 29.42
CA GLN A 461 4.23 -11.35 29.67
C GLN A 461 2.79 -11.90 29.62
N ASP A 462 1.81 -11.13 30.09
CA ASP A 462 0.37 -11.47 30.05
C ASP A 462 -0.20 -11.61 28.63
N LEU A 463 0.42 -10.95 27.66
CA LEU A 463 0.05 -10.96 26.25
C LEU A 463 0.83 -11.99 25.41
N GLN A 464 1.80 -12.68 26.02
CA GLN A 464 2.61 -13.67 25.33
C GLN A 464 1.95 -15.06 25.32
N SER A 465 2.23 -15.81 24.23
CA SER A 465 1.96 -17.26 24.22
C SER A 465 2.97 -18.00 25.08
N ALA A 466 2.56 -19.06 25.68
CA ALA A 466 3.44 -19.99 26.39
C ALA A 466 4.49 -20.64 25.45
#